data_1b1090bc39dcdfbaf04c441da6560711
#
_entry.id   1b1090bc39dcdfbaf04c441da6560711
#
_cell.length_a   1.000
_cell.length_b   1.000
_cell.length_c   1.000
_cell.angle_alpha   90.00
_cell.angle_beta   90.00
_cell.angle_gamma   90.00
#
_symmetry.space_group_name_H-M   'P 1'
#
loop_
_entity.id
_entity.type
_entity.pdbx_description
1 polymer ?
#
loop_
_entity_poly.entity_id
_entity_poly.type
_entity_poly.pdbx_seq_one_letter_code
_entity_poly.pdbx_strand_id
1 'polypeptide(L)'
;KHLSLKTLLGLPEIDPKRYPRKLITEGIYTDDKHSPGYMDQPGMVNNEQEQAWRQVVDAVHQAGSKIIAQLMHSGALVHGNPFDQDSIAPSAVQPKGEKSEIYEGIGKYAMPREATKEEIEEVICGFVETAKRAKSAGFDGIEIHGANGYLLDEFLTDYTNQRTDEYGGSTENRVRLLVEVSKAIRKAVGKEFTVGIRISQAKVNDYAHKWAGNEQDAEIIFGSLGQAGLDFIHVTE
;
A
#
# COMPACT_ATOMS: atom_id res chain seq x y z
N LYS A 1 -22.11 -14.39 16.26
CA LYS A 1 -22.95 -13.18 16.16
C LYS A 1 -22.39 -12.40 14.98
N HIS A 2 -23.12 -12.37 13.86
CA HIS A 2 -22.73 -11.55 12.71
C HIS A 2 -22.83 -10.07 13.13
N LEU A 3 -21.69 -9.42 13.29
CA LEU A 3 -21.63 -7.97 13.38
C LEU A 3 -21.92 -7.42 11.97
N SER A 4 -22.93 -6.58 11.83
CA SER A 4 -23.18 -5.90 10.55
C SER A 4 -22.02 -4.93 10.25
N LEU A 5 -21.76 -4.64 8.98
CA LEU A 5 -20.79 -3.62 8.55
C LEU A 5 -21.01 -2.28 9.30
N LYS A 6 -22.27 -1.96 9.63
CA LYS A 6 -22.67 -0.84 10.50
C LYS A 6 -21.98 -0.87 11.86
N THR A 7 -21.87 -2.04 12.47
CA THR A 7 -21.30 -2.23 13.82
C THR A 7 -19.76 -2.22 13.77
N LEU A 8 -19.17 -2.72 12.69
CA LEU A 8 -17.73 -2.75 12.50
C LEU A 8 -17.14 -1.35 12.21
N LEU A 9 -17.89 -0.49 11.53
CA LEU A 9 -17.41 0.83 11.12
C LEU A 9 -17.93 1.97 12.01
N GLY A 10 -18.76 1.71 13.02
CA GLY A 10 -19.35 2.75 13.87
C GLY A 10 -20.18 3.79 13.12
N LEU A 11 -20.61 3.49 11.90
CA LEU A 11 -21.26 4.44 11.00
C LEU A 11 -22.76 4.54 11.28
N PRO A 12 -23.34 5.76 11.27
CA PRO A 12 -24.79 5.95 11.29
C PRO A 12 -25.45 5.33 10.05
N GLU A 13 -26.77 5.17 10.07
CA GLU A 13 -27.51 4.66 8.89
C GLU A 13 -27.14 5.43 7.64
N ILE A 14 -26.46 4.74 6.72
CA ILE A 14 -25.95 5.34 5.49
C ILE A 14 -27.13 5.43 4.53
N ASP A 15 -27.60 6.64 4.25
CA ASP A 15 -28.46 6.90 3.10
C ASP A 15 -27.64 6.69 1.83
N PRO A 16 -27.90 5.63 1.02
CA PRO A 16 -27.11 5.32 -0.16
C PRO A 16 -27.11 6.43 -1.22
N LYS A 17 -28.00 7.44 -1.09
CA LYS A 17 -28.02 8.62 -1.95
C LYS A 17 -27.06 9.73 -1.47
N ARG A 18 -26.53 9.63 -0.27
CA ARG A 18 -25.73 10.69 0.38
C ARG A 18 -24.24 10.38 0.50
N TYR A 19 -23.81 9.13 0.29
CA TYR A 19 -22.43 8.68 0.50
C TYR A 19 -21.74 8.27 -0.79
N PRO A 20 -20.39 8.34 -0.83
CA PRO A 20 -19.65 8.07 -2.05
C PRO A 20 -19.94 6.65 -2.55
N ARG A 21 -20.20 6.56 -3.85
CA ARG A 21 -20.45 5.30 -4.56
C ARG A 21 -19.22 4.38 -4.64
N LYS A 22 -18.14 4.73 -3.98
CA LYS A 22 -16.85 4.03 -4.02
C LYS A 22 -16.15 4.12 -2.66
N LEU A 23 -15.79 2.98 -2.12
CA LEU A 23 -14.99 2.83 -0.90
C LEU A 23 -13.58 2.38 -1.28
N ILE A 24 -12.58 2.81 -0.51
CA ILE A 24 -11.23 2.26 -0.53
C ILE A 24 -10.99 1.68 0.86
N THR A 25 -10.44 0.47 0.95
CA THR A 25 -10.14 -0.16 2.24
C THR A 25 -9.00 0.55 2.95
N GLU A 26 -8.77 0.21 4.21
CA GLU A 26 -7.45 0.40 4.82
C GLU A 26 -6.38 -0.44 4.10
N GLY A 27 -5.10 -0.24 4.45
CA GLY A 27 -3.99 -0.95 3.84
C GLY A 27 -4.02 -2.45 4.14
N ILE A 28 -4.18 -3.27 3.10
CA ILE A 28 -4.17 -4.73 3.16
C ILE A 28 -2.74 -5.21 2.91
N TYR A 29 -2.16 -5.98 3.83
CA TYR A 29 -0.80 -6.49 3.66
C TYR A 29 -0.72 -7.56 2.54
N THR A 30 0.45 -7.63 1.88
CA THR A 30 0.65 -8.35 0.61
C THR A 30 1.50 -9.61 0.72
N ASP A 31 2.12 -9.86 1.87
CA ASP A 31 2.85 -11.10 2.20
C ASP A 31 2.76 -11.38 3.71
N ASP A 32 3.04 -12.61 4.11
CA ASP A 32 3.04 -13.08 5.48
C ASP A 32 4.44 -13.05 6.15
N LYS A 33 5.31 -12.16 5.69
CA LYS A 33 6.67 -11.96 6.20
C LYS A 33 6.87 -10.52 6.67
N HIS A 34 7.10 -9.61 5.73
CA HIS A 34 7.62 -8.27 5.98
C HIS A 34 6.59 -7.15 5.73
N SER A 35 5.46 -7.45 5.04
CA SER A 35 4.50 -6.41 4.67
C SER A 35 3.60 -5.90 5.79
N PRO A 36 3.24 -6.68 6.86
CA PRO A 36 2.39 -6.18 7.93
C PRO A 36 3.06 -5.06 8.73
N GLY A 37 2.27 -4.05 9.09
CA GLY A 37 2.73 -2.90 9.88
C GLY A 37 2.19 -2.85 11.30
N TYR A 38 1.12 -3.62 11.61
CA TYR A 38 0.51 -3.71 12.94
C TYR A 38 -0.23 -5.04 13.13
N MET A 39 -0.44 -5.42 14.40
CA MET A 39 -0.89 -6.77 14.78
C MET A 39 -2.22 -7.19 14.15
N ASP A 40 -3.20 -6.29 14.13
CA ASP A 40 -4.56 -6.57 13.61
C ASP A 40 -4.78 -6.09 12.18
N GLN A 41 -3.72 -5.79 11.43
CA GLN A 41 -3.82 -5.38 10.04
C GLN A 41 -4.47 -6.48 9.20
N PRO A 42 -5.47 -6.18 8.37
CA PRO A 42 -6.03 -7.16 7.46
C PRO A 42 -5.05 -7.51 6.34
N GLY A 43 -5.04 -8.77 5.95
CA GLY A 43 -4.26 -9.28 4.82
C GLY A 43 -5.13 -9.93 3.76
N MET A 44 -4.49 -10.29 2.62
CA MET A 44 -5.15 -11.09 1.58
C MET A 44 -4.14 -12.04 0.91
N VAL A 45 -3.39 -12.79 1.73
CA VAL A 45 -2.28 -13.65 1.26
C VAL A 45 -2.64 -15.12 1.18
N ASN A 46 -3.83 -15.51 1.67
CA ASN A 46 -4.31 -16.89 1.66
C ASN A 46 -5.81 -16.96 1.32
N ASN A 47 -6.31 -18.19 1.15
CA ASN A 47 -7.69 -18.43 0.74
C ASN A 47 -8.72 -18.06 1.84
N GLU A 48 -8.37 -18.19 3.11
CA GLU A 48 -9.25 -17.86 4.22
C GLU A 48 -9.50 -16.35 4.27
N GLN A 49 -8.45 -15.55 4.15
CA GLN A 49 -8.54 -14.09 4.06
C GLN A 49 -9.30 -13.64 2.82
N GLU A 50 -9.06 -14.26 1.66
CA GLU A 50 -9.81 -13.97 0.43
C GLU A 50 -11.31 -14.22 0.62
N GLN A 51 -11.69 -15.34 1.24
CA GLN A 51 -13.10 -15.65 1.51
C GLN A 51 -13.75 -14.67 2.51
N ALA A 52 -12.98 -14.23 3.53
CA ALA A 52 -13.46 -13.21 4.46
C ALA A 52 -13.72 -11.88 3.77
N TRP A 53 -12.81 -11.45 2.90
CA TRP A 53 -12.97 -10.25 2.10
C TRP A 53 -14.16 -10.33 1.12
N ARG A 54 -14.43 -11.48 0.54
CA ARG A 54 -15.60 -11.68 -0.33
C ARG A 54 -16.92 -11.32 0.39
N GLN A 55 -17.05 -11.67 1.67
CA GLN A 55 -18.24 -11.31 2.45
C GLN A 55 -18.38 -9.79 2.62
N VAL A 56 -17.25 -9.08 2.81
CA VAL A 56 -17.24 -7.61 2.89
C VAL A 56 -17.62 -6.99 1.55
N VAL A 57 -17.04 -7.48 0.46
CA VAL A 57 -17.34 -7.02 -0.90
C VAL A 57 -18.82 -7.21 -1.25
N ASP A 58 -19.38 -8.40 -0.97
CA ASP A 58 -20.79 -8.70 -1.21
C ASP A 58 -21.70 -7.76 -0.44
N ALA A 59 -21.38 -7.46 0.82
CA ALA A 59 -22.17 -6.54 1.65
C ALA A 59 -22.12 -5.09 1.10
N VAL A 60 -20.96 -4.65 0.62
CA VAL A 60 -20.81 -3.32 -0.01
C VAL A 60 -21.61 -3.24 -1.31
N HIS A 61 -21.52 -4.28 -2.15
CA HIS A 61 -22.27 -4.34 -3.40
C HIS A 61 -23.79 -4.39 -3.17
N GLN A 62 -24.27 -5.14 -2.17
CA GLN A 62 -25.68 -5.15 -1.76
C GLN A 62 -26.16 -3.76 -1.31
N ALA A 63 -25.29 -2.95 -0.74
CA ALA A 63 -25.57 -1.55 -0.39
C ALA A 63 -25.52 -0.60 -1.60
N GLY A 64 -25.26 -1.08 -2.82
CA GLY A 64 -25.19 -0.29 -4.05
C GLY A 64 -23.89 0.50 -4.25
N SER A 65 -22.84 0.19 -3.49
CA SER A 65 -21.54 0.85 -3.55
C SER A 65 -20.48 -0.06 -4.19
N LYS A 66 -19.37 0.54 -4.63
CA LYS A 66 -18.18 -0.14 -5.13
C LYS A 66 -17.08 -0.13 -4.09
N ILE A 67 -16.16 -1.10 -4.16
CA ILE A 67 -15.05 -1.21 -3.21
C ILE A 67 -13.73 -1.50 -3.92
N ILE A 68 -12.69 -0.76 -3.55
CA ILE A 68 -11.31 -0.88 -4.02
C ILE A 68 -10.47 -1.41 -2.86
N ALA A 69 -9.66 -2.44 -3.09
CA ALA A 69 -8.69 -2.93 -2.12
C ALA A 69 -7.41 -2.09 -2.18
N GLN A 70 -7.01 -1.44 -1.08
CA GLN A 70 -5.71 -0.78 -0.99
C GLN A 70 -4.65 -1.79 -0.55
N LEU A 71 -3.66 -2.04 -1.41
CA LEU A 71 -2.57 -3.01 -1.17
C LEU A 71 -1.36 -2.28 -0.59
N MET A 72 -0.84 -2.76 0.54
CA MET A 72 0.20 -2.07 1.30
C MET A 72 1.31 -3.02 1.75
N HIS A 73 2.53 -2.53 1.73
CA HIS A 73 3.68 -3.10 2.43
C HIS A 73 4.26 -2.03 3.34
N SER A 74 4.34 -2.28 4.64
CA SER A 74 4.66 -1.26 5.64
C SER A 74 6.10 -0.75 5.60
N GLY A 75 7.02 -1.51 5.00
CA GLY A 75 8.42 -1.11 4.98
C GLY A 75 9.02 -1.05 6.38
N ALA A 76 9.69 0.04 6.70
CA ALA A 76 10.26 0.27 8.03
C ALA A 76 9.23 0.81 9.05
N LEU A 77 8.04 1.23 8.63
CA LEU A 77 7.02 1.80 9.52
C LEU A 77 6.19 0.71 10.21
N VAL A 78 6.86 -0.22 10.88
CA VAL A 78 6.24 -1.35 11.58
C VAL A 78 6.01 -1.02 13.05
N HIS A 79 4.75 -1.00 13.46
CA HIS A 79 4.32 -0.89 14.86
C HIS A 79 4.40 -2.24 15.57
N GLY A 80 4.01 -3.32 14.88
CA GLY A 80 4.12 -4.73 15.27
C GLY A 80 3.92 -5.62 14.05
N ASN A 81 4.57 -6.79 14.03
CA ASN A 81 4.41 -7.76 12.95
C ASN A 81 3.90 -9.09 13.55
N PRO A 82 2.70 -9.57 13.15
CA PRO A 82 2.13 -10.80 13.70
C PRO A 82 2.93 -12.07 13.34
N PHE A 83 3.83 -11.98 12.36
CA PHE A 83 4.70 -13.09 11.93
C PHE A 83 6.09 -13.05 12.55
N ASP A 84 6.35 -12.09 13.45
CA ASP A 84 7.64 -11.93 14.17
C ASP A 84 8.86 -11.84 13.23
N GLN A 85 8.67 -11.15 12.09
CA GLN A 85 9.72 -10.93 11.12
C GLN A 85 10.28 -9.51 11.24
N ASP A 86 11.54 -9.34 10.83
CA ASP A 86 12.19 -8.05 10.71
C ASP A 86 11.56 -7.16 9.64
N SER A 87 11.71 -5.86 9.76
CA SER A 87 11.30 -4.91 8.73
C SER A 87 12.39 -4.76 7.66
N ILE A 88 11.96 -4.67 6.40
CA ILE A 88 12.83 -4.38 5.25
C ILE A 88 12.51 -3.00 4.68
N ALA A 89 13.51 -2.34 4.15
CA ALA A 89 13.42 -1.01 3.54
C ALA A 89 14.41 -0.89 2.38
N PRO A 90 14.37 0.17 1.55
CA PRO A 90 15.39 0.37 0.53
C PRO A 90 16.80 0.42 1.10
N SER A 91 17.00 0.96 2.30
CA SER A 91 18.27 1.02 3.00
C SER A 91 18.07 0.97 4.52
N ALA A 92 19.12 0.64 5.27
CA ALA A 92 19.09 0.56 6.74
C ALA A 92 19.06 1.98 7.36
N VAL A 93 17.94 2.68 7.21
CA VAL A 93 17.71 4.03 7.74
C VAL A 93 16.56 3.97 8.75
N GLN A 94 16.85 4.32 10.02
CA GLN A 94 15.82 4.32 11.06
C GLN A 94 14.76 5.39 10.75
N PRO A 95 13.45 5.02 10.74
CA PRO A 95 12.39 5.99 10.52
C PRO A 95 12.39 7.10 11.58
N LYS A 96 12.03 8.31 11.16
CA LYS A 96 11.78 9.43 12.06
C LYS A 96 10.53 9.18 12.92
N GLY A 97 10.41 9.87 14.04
CA GLY A 97 9.23 9.80 14.91
C GLY A 97 9.19 8.54 15.78
N GLU A 98 7.99 8.23 16.25
CA GLU A 98 7.72 7.12 17.17
C GLU A 98 6.52 6.32 16.68
N LYS A 99 6.42 5.07 17.14
CA LYS A 99 5.29 4.19 16.87
C LYS A 99 4.01 4.80 17.44
N SER A 100 2.89 4.57 16.76
CA SER A 100 1.58 5.07 17.21
C SER A 100 0.95 4.13 18.23
N GLU A 101 0.49 4.68 19.35
CA GLU A 101 -0.28 3.95 20.36
C GLU A 101 -1.62 3.41 19.82
N ILE A 102 -2.18 4.03 18.75
CA ILE A 102 -3.40 3.55 18.07
C ILE A 102 -3.20 2.14 17.51
N TYR A 103 -1.98 1.80 17.13
CA TYR A 103 -1.59 0.47 16.64
C TYR A 103 -0.83 -0.35 17.69
N GLU A 104 -1.03 -0.04 18.97
CA GLU A 104 -0.36 -0.69 20.11
C GLU A 104 1.19 -0.58 20.06
N GLY A 105 1.70 0.35 19.26
CA GLY A 105 3.13 0.58 19.13
C GLY A 105 3.69 1.43 20.28
N ILE A 106 4.87 1.07 20.80
CA ILE A 106 5.55 1.79 21.87
C ILE A 106 6.97 2.16 21.42
N GLY A 107 7.36 3.42 21.66
CA GLY A 107 8.72 3.91 21.44
C GLY A 107 9.07 4.10 19.96
N LYS A 108 10.36 4.08 19.66
CA LYS A 108 10.87 4.32 18.30
C LYS A 108 10.67 3.10 17.39
N TYR A 109 10.58 3.36 16.10
CA TYR A 109 10.65 2.30 15.09
C TYR A 109 11.99 1.56 15.18
N ALA A 110 11.98 0.27 14.87
CA ALA A 110 13.21 -0.49 14.75
C ALA A 110 14.03 -0.02 13.54
N MET A 111 15.33 -0.28 13.56
CA MET A 111 16.17 -0.12 12.37
C MET A 111 15.78 -1.21 11.37
N PRO A 112 15.36 -0.87 10.14
CA PRO A 112 15.07 -1.87 9.15
C PRO A 112 16.36 -2.46 8.59
N ARG A 113 16.26 -3.63 7.99
CA ARG A 113 17.30 -4.19 7.13
C ARG A 113 17.14 -3.70 5.70
N GLU A 114 18.25 -3.51 4.99
CA GLU A 114 18.19 -3.25 3.55
C GLU A 114 17.64 -4.47 2.82
N ALA A 115 16.64 -4.26 1.95
CA ALA A 115 16.07 -5.31 1.13
C ALA A 115 17.05 -5.79 0.06
N THR A 116 17.18 -7.10 -0.09
CA THR A 116 17.93 -7.71 -1.19
C THR A 116 17.14 -7.58 -2.50
N LYS A 117 17.78 -7.85 -3.65
CA LYS A 117 17.09 -7.86 -4.96
C LYS A 117 16.03 -8.96 -5.03
N GLU A 118 16.33 -10.11 -4.45
CA GLU A 118 15.40 -11.24 -4.35
C GLU A 118 14.16 -10.86 -3.53
N GLU A 119 14.34 -10.13 -2.43
CA GLU A 119 13.23 -9.65 -1.62
C GLU A 119 12.41 -8.56 -2.35
N ILE A 120 13.03 -7.70 -3.14
CA ILE A 120 12.30 -6.77 -4.01
C ILE A 120 11.43 -7.53 -5.02
N GLU A 121 11.94 -8.62 -5.61
CA GLU A 121 11.14 -9.49 -6.48
C GLU A 121 10.00 -10.18 -5.72
N GLU A 122 10.25 -10.65 -4.48
CA GLU A 122 9.19 -11.21 -3.61
C GLU A 122 8.12 -10.16 -3.28
N VAL A 123 8.50 -8.91 -3.01
CA VAL A 123 7.55 -7.79 -2.81
C VAL A 123 6.66 -7.60 -4.04
N ILE A 124 7.26 -7.53 -5.25
CA ILE A 124 6.48 -7.39 -6.49
C ILE A 124 5.51 -8.57 -6.64
N CYS A 125 5.96 -9.80 -6.39
CA CYS A 125 5.15 -11.00 -6.43
C CYS A 125 3.99 -10.94 -5.42
N GLY A 126 4.24 -10.51 -4.19
CA GLY A 126 3.22 -10.34 -3.14
C GLY A 126 2.11 -9.40 -3.56
N PHE A 127 2.46 -8.22 -4.10
CA PHE A 127 1.47 -7.28 -4.64
C PHE A 127 0.65 -7.90 -5.79
N VAL A 128 1.29 -8.64 -6.69
CA VAL A 128 0.61 -9.30 -7.83
C VAL A 128 -0.36 -10.37 -7.35
N GLU A 129 0.06 -11.25 -6.46
CA GLU A 129 -0.80 -12.35 -5.96
C GLU A 129 -1.97 -11.79 -5.15
N THR A 130 -1.74 -10.75 -4.33
CA THR A 130 -2.81 -10.09 -3.59
C THR A 130 -3.79 -9.37 -4.53
N ALA A 131 -3.33 -8.74 -5.60
CA ALA A 131 -4.21 -8.14 -6.62
C ALA A 131 -5.07 -9.19 -7.34
N LYS A 132 -4.52 -10.37 -7.65
CA LYS A 132 -5.30 -11.50 -8.20
C LYS A 132 -6.38 -11.97 -7.24
N ARG A 133 -6.05 -12.11 -5.94
CA ARG A 133 -7.00 -12.48 -4.90
C ARG A 133 -8.09 -11.42 -4.73
N ALA A 134 -7.75 -10.12 -4.76
CA ALA A 134 -8.73 -9.05 -4.72
C ALA A 134 -9.71 -9.13 -5.89
N LYS A 135 -9.22 -9.38 -7.11
CA LYS A 135 -10.06 -9.61 -8.28
C LYS A 135 -10.95 -10.85 -8.11
N SER A 136 -10.42 -11.96 -7.60
CA SER A 136 -11.16 -13.19 -7.32
C SER A 136 -12.21 -12.99 -6.24
N ALA A 137 -11.92 -12.20 -5.20
CA ALA A 137 -12.86 -11.85 -4.12
C ALA A 137 -14.01 -10.93 -4.57
N GLY A 138 -13.92 -10.38 -5.79
CA GLY A 138 -14.98 -9.56 -6.38
C GLY A 138 -14.81 -8.05 -6.17
N PHE A 139 -13.66 -7.56 -5.69
CA PHE A 139 -13.38 -6.13 -5.65
C PHE A 139 -13.53 -5.49 -7.01
N ASP A 140 -13.94 -4.22 -7.07
CA ASP A 140 -14.07 -3.44 -8.30
C ASP A 140 -12.72 -2.94 -8.83
N GLY A 141 -11.67 -3.04 -8.05
CA GLY A 141 -10.31 -2.65 -8.39
C GLY A 141 -9.36 -2.71 -7.20
N ILE A 142 -8.13 -2.30 -7.44
CA ILE A 142 -7.11 -2.12 -6.37
C ILE A 142 -6.49 -0.73 -6.44
N GLU A 143 -5.96 -0.29 -5.31
CA GLU A 143 -5.08 0.87 -5.19
C GLU A 143 -3.75 0.44 -4.58
N ILE A 144 -2.66 0.66 -5.28
CA ILE A 144 -1.30 0.41 -4.78
C ILE A 144 -0.96 1.53 -3.80
N HIS A 145 -0.58 1.19 -2.57
CA HIS A 145 -0.18 2.18 -1.59
C HIS A 145 1.28 2.59 -1.78
N GLY A 146 1.51 3.63 -2.59
CA GLY A 146 2.83 4.23 -2.86
C GLY A 146 3.05 5.57 -2.16
N ALA A 147 2.48 5.75 -0.95
CA ALA A 147 2.41 7.02 -0.24
C ALA A 147 2.74 6.88 1.25
N ASN A 148 2.75 8.00 1.96
CA ASN A 148 2.70 8.11 3.42
C ASN A 148 3.94 7.56 4.16
N GLY A 149 5.03 7.24 3.47
CA GLY A 149 6.26 6.72 4.08
C GLY A 149 6.33 5.21 4.18
N TYR A 150 5.38 4.46 3.59
CA TYR A 150 5.44 3.00 3.51
C TYR A 150 6.42 2.53 2.43
N LEU A 151 6.67 1.23 2.30
CA LEU A 151 7.78 0.67 1.52
C LEU A 151 7.97 1.32 0.14
N LEU A 152 6.93 1.38 -0.68
CA LEU A 152 7.06 1.92 -2.04
C LEU A 152 7.44 3.41 -2.02
N ASP A 153 6.90 4.17 -1.07
CA ASP A 153 7.26 5.57 -0.85
C ASP A 153 8.65 5.73 -0.21
N GLU A 154 9.12 4.76 0.58
CA GLU A 154 10.51 4.73 1.06
C GLU A 154 11.49 4.58 -0.09
N PHE A 155 11.18 3.74 -1.11
CA PHE A 155 12.00 3.64 -2.31
C PHE A 155 12.01 4.96 -3.10
N LEU A 156 10.91 5.68 -3.15
CA LEU A 156 10.79 6.96 -3.84
C LEU A 156 11.54 8.09 -3.13
N THR A 157 11.67 8.01 -1.82
CA THR A 157 12.19 9.07 -0.94
C THR A 157 13.71 9.02 -0.84
N ASP A 158 14.38 10.13 -1.15
CA ASP A 158 15.85 10.22 -1.24
C ASP A 158 16.58 9.93 0.08
N TYR A 159 16.05 10.39 1.22
CA TYR A 159 16.74 10.19 2.51
C TYR A 159 16.58 8.76 3.06
N THR A 160 15.53 8.04 2.70
CA THR A 160 15.32 6.63 3.09
C THR A 160 15.97 5.67 2.10
N ASN A 161 16.08 6.08 0.83
CA ASN A 161 16.67 5.28 -0.23
C ASN A 161 18.10 5.74 -0.54
N GLN A 162 19.07 5.11 0.09
CA GLN A 162 20.51 5.38 -0.09
C GLN A 162 21.17 4.31 -0.97
N ARG A 163 20.37 3.54 -1.74
CA ARG A 163 20.87 2.51 -2.66
C ARG A 163 21.71 3.12 -3.79
N THR A 164 22.68 2.33 -4.26
CA THR A 164 23.56 2.69 -5.38
C THR A 164 23.34 1.82 -6.63
N ASP A 165 22.31 0.94 -6.57
CA ASP A 165 21.88 0.11 -7.69
C ASP A 165 20.76 0.77 -8.50
N GLU A 166 20.11 -0.01 -9.38
CA GLU A 166 19.03 0.46 -10.26
C GLU A 166 17.78 0.96 -9.57
N TYR A 167 17.64 0.74 -8.24
CA TYR A 167 16.51 1.21 -7.43
C TYR A 167 16.83 2.48 -6.64
N GLY A 168 18.06 3.03 -6.72
CA GLY A 168 18.50 4.19 -5.95
C GLY A 168 19.17 5.28 -6.77
N GLY A 169 19.52 6.38 -6.12
CA GLY A 169 20.18 7.53 -6.74
C GLY A 169 19.19 8.48 -7.42
N SER A 170 19.05 8.45 -8.75
CA SER A 170 18.17 9.37 -9.48
C SER A 170 16.68 9.11 -9.23
N THR A 171 15.84 10.10 -9.47
CA THR A 171 14.39 9.98 -9.30
C THR A 171 13.78 8.91 -10.22
N GLU A 172 14.34 8.72 -11.42
CA GLU A 172 13.95 7.65 -12.35
C GLU A 172 14.22 6.25 -11.75
N ASN A 173 15.33 6.11 -11.03
CA ASN A 173 15.64 4.85 -10.34
C ASN A 173 14.74 4.66 -9.11
N ARG A 174 14.52 5.71 -8.31
CA ARG A 174 13.70 5.64 -7.12
C ARG A 174 12.21 5.34 -7.41
N VAL A 175 11.67 5.79 -8.54
CA VAL A 175 10.29 5.47 -8.95
C VAL A 175 10.15 4.08 -9.58
N ARG A 176 11.25 3.43 -9.90
CA ARG A 176 11.29 2.14 -10.62
C ARG A 176 10.41 1.07 -9.98
N LEU A 177 10.54 0.83 -8.67
CA LEU A 177 9.77 -0.20 -8.00
C LEU A 177 8.25 0.04 -8.10
N LEU A 178 7.79 1.28 -7.99
CA LEU A 178 6.38 1.64 -8.16
C LEU A 178 5.88 1.31 -9.57
N VAL A 179 6.71 1.60 -10.58
CA VAL A 179 6.41 1.32 -11.99
C VAL A 179 6.38 -0.20 -12.26
N GLU A 180 7.33 -0.95 -11.70
CA GLU A 180 7.42 -2.40 -11.87
C GLU A 180 6.23 -3.11 -11.21
N VAL A 181 5.89 -2.77 -9.98
CA VAL A 181 4.68 -3.26 -9.28
C VAL A 181 3.42 -2.96 -10.10
N SER A 182 3.26 -1.72 -10.57
CA SER A 182 2.10 -1.30 -11.36
C SER A 182 1.97 -2.10 -12.66
N LYS A 183 3.05 -2.25 -13.42
CA LYS A 183 3.08 -3.02 -14.67
C LYS A 183 2.84 -4.51 -14.44
N ALA A 184 3.44 -5.09 -13.39
CA ALA A 184 3.28 -6.49 -13.05
C ALA A 184 1.83 -6.81 -12.65
N ILE A 185 1.21 -5.98 -11.82
CA ILE A 185 -0.21 -6.09 -11.48
C ILE A 185 -1.07 -5.97 -12.73
N ARG A 186 -0.89 -4.92 -13.55
CA ARG A 186 -1.67 -4.73 -14.78
C ARG A 186 -1.60 -5.94 -15.71
N LYS A 187 -0.40 -6.50 -15.87
CA LYS A 187 -0.19 -7.73 -16.65
C LYS A 187 -0.99 -8.92 -16.09
N ALA A 188 -1.06 -9.04 -14.78
CA ALA A 188 -1.70 -10.16 -14.11
C ALA A 188 -3.23 -10.07 -14.06
N VAL A 189 -3.77 -8.87 -13.82
CA VAL A 189 -5.23 -8.68 -13.65
C VAL A 189 -5.94 -8.30 -14.94
N GLY A 190 -5.20 -7.92 -15.99
CA GLY A 190 -5.77 -7.52 -17.29
C GLY A 190 -6.27 -6.07 -17.30
N LYS A 191 -6.67 -5.59 -18.48
CA LYS A 191 -7.02 -4.18 -18.73
C LYS A 191 -8.40 -3.76 -18.19
N GLU A 192 -9.29 -4.71 -17.95
CA GLU A 192 -10.68 -4.43 -17.53
C GLU A 192 -10.83 -4.26 -16.01
N PHE A 193 -9.80 -4.63 -15.23
CA PHE A 193 -9.80 -4.48 -13.78
C PHE A 193 -9.17 -3.15 -13.38
N THR A 194 -9.83 -2.35 -12.57
CA THR A 194 -9.33 -1.02 -12.17
C THR A 194 -8.06 -1.15 -11.32
N VAL A 195 -6.99 -0.46 -11.71
CA VAL A 195 -5.71 -0.41 -10.99
C VAL A 195 -5.30 1.06 -10.83
N GLY A 196 -5.16 1.50 -9.59
CA GLY A 196 -4.66 2.82 -9.27
C GLY A 196 -3.45 2.78 -8.34
N ILE A 197 -2.87 3.94 -8.10
CA ILE A 197 -1.79 4.13 -7.12
C ILE A 197 -2.05 5.39 -6.29
N ARG A 198 -1.76 5.31 -4.99
CA ARG A 198 -1.77 6.46 -4.09
C ARG A 198 -0.35 6.98 -3.89
N ILE A 199 -0.15 8.29 -4.02
CA ILE A 199 1.14 8.99 -3.93
C ILE A 199 1.02 10.18 -2.99
N SER A 200 2.07 10.45 -2.21
CA SER A 200 2.20 11.65 -1.38
C SER A 200 3.64 12.18 -1.35
N GLN A 201 3.80 13.44 -1.01
CA GLN A 201 5.09 13.96 -0.57
C GLN A 201 5.26 13.80 0.94
N ALA A 202 4.24 14.23 1.73
CA ALA A 202 4.24 14.08 3.17
C ALA A 202 4.22 12.61 3.61
N LYS A 203 4.82 12.32 4.76
CA LYS A 203 4.89 10.99 5.38
C LYS A 203 4.13 11.00 6.70
N VAL A 204 3.55 9.90 7.11
CA VAL A 204 2.87 9.82 8.43
C VAL A 204 3.81 10.08 9.61
N ASN A 205 5.11 9.92 9.40
CA ASN A 205 6.18 10.18 10.36
C ASN A 205 7.03 11.41 10.03
N ASP A 206 6.73 12.13 8.93
CA ASP A 206 7.40 13.37 8.51
C ASP A 206 6.48 14.21 7.62
N TYR A 207 5.51 14.90 8.22
CA TYR A 207 4.50 15.71 7.51
C TYR A 207 5.08 16.88 6.70
N ALA A 208 6.29 17.33 7.05
CA ALA A 208 6.93 18.46 6.36
C ALA A 208 7.77 18.01 5.14
N HIS A 209 7.92 16.70 4.91
CA HIS A 209 8.72 16.20 3.80
C HIS A 209 8.19 16.68 2.46
N LYS A 210 9.11 17.09 1.59
CA LYS A 210 8.88 17.42 0.18
C LYS A 210 9.97 16.76 -0.67
N TRP A 211 9.66 16.42 -1.90
CA TRP A 211 10.66 15.91 -2.84
C TRP A 211 11.73 16.96 -3.09
N ALA A 212 13.01 16.58 -3.04
CA ALA A 212 14.15 17.50 -3.14
C ALA A 212 14.21 18.25 -4.49
N GLY A 213 13.84 17.57 -5.58
CA GLY A 213 13.78 18.14 -6.92
C GLY A 213 12.49 18.90 -7.25
N ASN A 214 11.54 19.02 -6.29
CA ASN A 214 10.28 19.76 -6.45
C ASN A 214 9.51 19.38 -7.74
N GLU A 215 9.31 20.33 -8.67
CA GLU A 215 8.55 20.11 -9.91
C GLU A 215 9.21 19.07 -10.82
N GLN A 216 10.55 19.04 -10.89
CA GLN A 216 11.28 18.07 -11.71
C GLN A 216 11.04 16.64 -11.21
N ASP A 217 11.11 16.41 -9.91
CA ASP A 217 10.77 15.09 -9.33
C ASP A 217 9.31 14.73 -9.64
N ALA A 218 8.39 15.68 -9.50
CA ALA A 218 6.97 15.45 -9.81
C ALA A 218 6.77 15.06 -11.28
N GLU A 219 7.41 15.76 -12.23
CA GLU A 219 7.33 15.41 -13.66
C GLU A 219 7.82 13.99 -13.94
N ILE A 220 8.95 13.59 -13.36
CA ILE A 220 9.52 12.25 -13.53
C ILE A 220 8.60 11.20 -12.93
N ILE A 221 8.14 11.40 -11.68
CA ILE A 221 7.29 10.45 -10.95
C ILE A 221 5.96 10.25 -11.67
N PHE A 222 5.21 11.33 -11.90
CA PHE A 222 3.90 11.24 -12.53
C PHE A 222 3.99 10.84 -14.00
N GLY A 223 5.02 11.27 -14.72
CA GLY A 223 5.29 10.86 -16.11
C GLY A 223 5.56 9.36 -16.21
N SER A 224 6.36 8.79 -15.30
CA SER A 224 6.67 7.36 -15.24
C SER A 224 5.44 6.53 -14.86
N LEU A 225 4.68 6.97 -13.87
CA LEU A 225 3.44 6.30 -13.43
C LEU A 225 2.34 6.38 -14.48
N GLY A 226 2.23 7.49 -15.22
CA GLY A 226 1.29 7.65 -16.33
C GLY A 226 1.49 6.63 -17.46
N GLN A 227 2.70 6.05 -17.56
CA GLN A 227 3.04 5.02 -18.56
C GLN A 227 3.05 3.60 -17.95
N ALA A 228 2.67 3.43 -16.69
CA ALA A 228 2.70 2.16 -15.99
C ALA A 228 1.41 1.33 -16.13
N GLY A 229 0.43 1.79 -16.93
CA GLY A 229 -0.83 1.08 -17.15
C GLY A 229 -1.86 1.26 -16.03
N LEU A 230 -1.76 2.34 -15.28
CA LEU A 230 -2.70 2.73 -14.22
C LEU A 230 -3.93 3.42 -14.80
N ASP A 231 -5.09 3.25 -14.15
CA ASP A 231 -6.34 3.93 -14.50
C ASP A 231 -6.51 5.25 -13.75
N PHE A 232 -5.88 5.38 -12.57
CA PHE A 232 -5.89 6.62 -11.78
C PHE A 232 -4.66 6.75 -10.89
N ILE A 233 -4.32 8.00 -10.56
CA ILE A 233 -3.35 8.34 -9.52
C ILE A 233 -4.08 9.15 -8.45
N HIS A 234 -4.06 8.68 -7.21
CA HIS A 234 -4.65 9.31 -6.06
C HIS A 234 -3.57 10.10 -5.31
N VAL A 235 -3.63 11.42 -5.36
CA VAL A 235 -2.70 12.29 -4.65
C VAL A 235 -3.26 12.61 -3.27
N THR A 236 -2.42 12.49 -2.24
CA THR A 236 -2.74 12.84 -0.85
C THR A 236 -1.60 13.64 -0.22
N GLU A 237 -1.92 14.44 0.78
CA GLU A 237 -0.98 15.19 1.61
C GLU A 237 -1.25 14.95 3.09
#